data_746d73245d348b697d14e486eb80598c
#
_entry.id   746d73245d348b697d14e486eb80598c
#
_cell.length_a   1.000
_cell.length_b   1.000
_cell.length_c   1.000
_cell.angle_alpha   90.00
_cell.angle_beta   90.00
_cell.angle_gamma   90.00
#
_symmetry.space_group_name_H-M   'P 1'
#
loop_
_entity.id
_entity.type
_entity.pdbx_description
1 polymer ?
#
loop_
_entity_poly.entity_id
_entity_poly.type
_entity_poly.pdbx_seq_one_letter_code
_entity_poly.pdbx_strand_id
1 'polypeptide(L)'
;YTDGAAKGNPGPGGYGVVMELVGTLHKKEFYEGFRHTTNNRMELLAVIVGLEKLKNPNMKVLIVSDSKYVVDSVLKKWVFGWEKKGFVGKKNPDLWKRFLIVYRKHQVDFKWIKGHNNHPQNERCDELAVMASGQKELSVDVFYEKEEEKLL
;
A
#
# COMPACT_ATOMS: atom_id res chain seq x y z
N TYR A 1 -8.31 -1.75 5.79
CA TYR A 1 -7.97 -0.32 5.77
C TYR A 1 -6.47 -0.17 5.64
N THR A 2 -6.04 0.74 4.79
CA THR A 2 -4.62 0.94 4.49
C THR A 2 -4.27 2.42 4.39
N ASP A 3 -3.03 2.77 4.72
CA ASP A 3 -2.49 4.11 4.50
C ASP A 3 -0.96 4.03 4.37
N GLY A 4 -0.40 5.04 3.72
CA GLY A 4 1.04 5.18 3.57
C GLY A 4 1.43 6.65 3.50
N ALA A 5 2.63 6.94 3.97
CA ALA A 5 3.15 8.30 4.00
C ALA A 5 4.66 8.32 3.86
N ALA A 6 5.20 9.41 3.34
CA ALA A 6 6.64 9.67 3.37
C ALA A 6 6.90 11.14 3.68
N LYS A 7 7.83 11.39 4.60
CA LYS A 7 8.23 12.76 4.96
C LYS A 7 9.16 13.30 3.88
N GLY A 8 8.81 14.47 3.32
CA GLY A 8 9.62 15.09 2.26
C GLY A 8 9.48 14.46 0.88
N ASN A 9 8.76 13.39 0.72
CA ASN A 9 8.35 12.68 -0.50
C ASN A 9 9.24 12.93 -1.75
N PRO A 10 10.44 12.30 -1.89
CA PRO A 10 10.91 11.15 -1.12
C PRO A 10 11.52 11.51 0.24
N GLY A 11 11.55 10.50 1.10
CA GLY A 11 12.12 10.60 2.43
C GLY A 11 11.76 9.39 3.28
N PRO A 12 11.98 9.46 4.61
CA PRO A 12 11.53 8.40 5.49
C PRO A 12 10.02 8.20 5.40
N GLY A 13 9.58 6.97 5.23
CA GLY A 13 8.18 6.67 5.06
C GLY A 13 7.75 5.42 5.81
N GLY A 14 6.46 5.13 5.73
CA GLY A 14 5.90 3.95 6.37
C GLY A 14 4.50 3.66 5.86
N TYR A 15 4.04 2.46 6.15
CA TYR A 15 2.66 2.07 5.88
C TYR A 15 1.98 1.57 7.15
N GLY A 16 0.66 1.64 7.16
CA GLY A 16 -0.19 1.07 8.20
C GLY A 16 -1.35 0.32 7.59
N VAL A 17 -1.69 -0.80 8.20
CA VAL A 17 -2.79 -1.67 7.80
C VAL A 17 -3.61 -2.02 9.03
N VAL A 18 -4.93 -1.86 8.94
CA VAL A 18 -5.88 -2.39 9.93
C VAL A 18 -6.75 -3.41 9.22
N MET A 19 -6.65 -4.65 9.63
CA MET A 19 -7.40 -5.77 9.05
C MET A 19 -8.48 -6.20 10.02
N GLU A 20 -9.73 -6.23 9.56
CA GLU A 20 -10.88 -6.63 10.37
C GLU A 20 -11.62 -7.79 9.70
N LEU A 21 -12.00 -8.78 10.51
CA LEU A 21 -12.90 -9.84 10.04
C LEU A 21 -14.34 -9.39 10.26
N VAL A 22 -15.05 -9.16 9.16
CA VAL A 22 -16.42 -8.61 9.18
C VAL A 22 -17.33 -9.47 10.03
N GLY A 23 -18.16 -8.83 10.86
CA GLY A 23 -19.10 -9.52 11.74
C GLY A 23 -18.48 -10.03 13.03
N THR A 24 -17.22 -9.74 13.29
CA THR A 24 -16.52 -10.14 14.53
C THR A 24 -15.77 -8.95 15.10
N LEU A 25 -15.20 -9.13 16.33
CA LEU A 25 -14.30 -8.15 16.94
C LEU A 25 -12.84 -8.45 16.62
N HIS A 26 -12.57 -9.44 15.78
CA HIS A 26 -11.21 -9.84 15.45
C HIS A 26 -10.57 -8.87 14.49
N LYS A 27 -9.45 -8.29 14.88
CA LYS A 27 -8.67 -7.39 14.04
C LYS A 27 -7.19 -7.53 14.29
N LYS A 28 -6.39 -7.18 13.28
CA LYS A 28 -4.93 -7.14 13.35
C LYS A 28 -4.43 -5.86 12.71
N GLU A 29 -3.29 -5.40 13.22
CA GLU A 29 -2.60 -4.22 12.69
C GLU A 29 -1.22 -4.63 12.20
N PHE A 30 -0.79 -4.03 11.09
CA PHE A 30 0.54 -4.21 10.53
C PHE A 30 1.11 -2.85 10.14
N TYR A 31 2.41 -2.71 10.30
CA TYR A 31 3.12 -1.48 9.92
C TYR A 31 4.59 -1.78 9.67
N GLU A 32 5.20 -0.96 8.85
CA GLU A 32 6.65 -1.03 8.60
C GLU A 32 7.13 0.34 8.13
N GLY A 33 8.34 0.74 8.56
CA GLY A 33 8.96 1.98 8.16
C GLY A 33 10.16 1.75 7.25
N PHE A 34 10.38 2.71 6.35
CA PHE A 34 11.47 2.68 5.36
C PHE A 34 12.27 3.97 5.44
N ARG A 35 13.59 3.87 5.28
CA ARG A 35 14.47 5.03 5.44
C ARG A 35 14.36 6.04 4.29
N HIS A 36 14.00 5.58 3.09
CA HIS A 36 13.89 6.44 1.90
C HIS A 36 12.95 5.83 0.87
N THR A 37 11.79 6.48 0.68
CA THR A 37 10.72 5.98 -0.18
C THR A 37 9.77 7.13 -0.57
N THR A 38 8.64 6.80 -1.19
CA THR A 38 7.63 7.80 -1.58
C THR A 38 6.26 7.47 -0.98
N ASN A 39 5.38 8.48 -0.94
CA ASN A 39 3.99 8.29 -0.52
C ASN A 39 3.31 7.19 -1.33
N ASN A 40 3.40 7.25 -2.66
CA ASN A 40 2.70 6.30 -3.53
C ASN A 40 3.20 4.87 -3.33
N ARG A 41 4.50 4.69 -3.12
CA ARG A 41 5.04 3.36 -2.83
C ARG A 41 4.50 2.81 -1.52
N MET A 42 4.43 3.64 -0.49
CA MET A 42 3.90 3.22 0.82
C MET A 42 2.40 2.94 0.78
N GLU A 43 1.64 3.76 0.06
CA GLU A 43 0.21 3.52 -0.16
C GLU A 43 -0.05 2.17 -0.85
N LEU A 44 0.70 1.87 -1.90
CA LEU A 44 0.57 0.62 -2.64
C LEU A 44 1.08 -0.57 -1.82
N LEU A 45 2.21 -0.42 -1.14
CA LEU A 45 2.77 -1.48 -0.32
C LEU A 45 1.84 -1.87 0.84
N ALA A 46 1.14 -0.90 1.43
CA ALA A 46 0.14 -1.18 2.47
C ALA A 46 -0.94 -2.17 1.97
N VAL A 47 -1.45 -1.94 0.77
CA VAL A 47 -2.45 -2.81 0.15
C VAL A 47 -1.87 -4.21 -0.11
N ILE A 48 -0.67 -4.25 -0.67
CA ILE A 48 0.02 -5.53 -0.97
C ILE A 48 0.20 -6.35 0.30
N VAL A 49 0.77 -5.75 1.33
CA VAL A 49 1.04 -6.44 2.60
C VAL A 49 -0.25 -6.90 3.26
N GLY A 50 -1.29 -6.07 3.25
CA GLY A 50 -2.59 -6.47 3.77
C GLY A 50 -3.13 -7.73 3.10
N LEU A 51 -3.06 -7.80 1.78
CA LEU A 51 -3.49 -8.98 1.04
C LEU A 51 -2.58 -10.18 1.29
N GLU A 52 -1.27 -9.97 1.36
CA GLU A 52 -0.30 -11.03 1.62
C GLU A 52 -0.45 -11.67 3.00
N LYS A 53 -0.97 -10.92 3.98
CA LYS A 53 -1.19 -11.42 5.34
C LYS A 53 -2.43 -12.30 5.48
N LEU A 54 -3.27 -12.40 4.46
CA LEU A 54 -4.42 -13.30 4.47
C LEU A 54 -3.93 -14.74 4.43
N LYS A 55 -4.38 -15.55 5.39
CA LYS A 55 -3.91 -16.94 5.55
C LYS A 55 -4.56 -17.90 4.57
N ASN A 56 -5.83 -17.65 4.20
CA ASN A 56 -6.59 -18.54 3.34
C ASN A 56 -6.65 -17.96 1.93
N PRO A 57 -6.65 -18.82 0.90
CA PRO A 57 -6.83 -18.36 -0.48
C PRO A 57 -8.29 -17.99 -0.74
N ASN A 58 -8.52 -17.25 -1.83
CA ASN A 58 -9.85 -16.95 -2.35
C ASN A 58 -10.77 -16.27 -1.33
N MET A 59 -10.21 -15.35 -0.55
CA MET A 59 -10.97 -14.54 0.40
C MET A 59 -11.70 -13.40 -0.32
N LYS A 60 -12.88 -13.05 0.18
CA LYS A 60 -13.59 -11.85 -0.25
C LYS A 60 -13.10 -10.68 0.60
N VAL A 61 -12.50 -9.68 -0.05
CA VAL A 61 -11.82 -8.58 0.63
C VAL A 61 -12.33 -7.25 0.11
N LEU A 62 -12.66 -6.34 1.02
CA LEU A 62 -12.88 -4.94 0.69
C LEU A 62 -11.70 -4.12 1.21
N ILE A 63 -11.00 -3.45 0.32
CA ILE A 63 -9.91 -2.54 0.67
C ILE A 63 -10.45 -1.13 0.70
N VAL A 64 -10.28 -0.46 1.84
CA VAL A 64 -10.69 0.94 2.04
C VAL A 64 -9.44 1.78 2.15
N SER A 65 -9.28 2.73 1.23
CA SER A 65 -8.06 3.55 1.11
C SER A 65 -8.42 4.98 0.71
N ASP A 66 -7.62 5.94 1.17
CA ASP A 66 -7.73 7.33 0.72
C ASP A 66 -6.80 7.65 -0.46
N SER A 67 -6.03 6.68 -0.94
CA SER A 67 -5.12 6.86 -2.07
C SER A 67 -5.84 6.73 -3.40
N LYS A 68 -6.09 7.86 -4.06
CA LYS A 68 -6.62 7.83 -5.43
C LYS A 68 -5.68 7.14 -6.39
N TYR A 69 -4.37 7.30 -6.20
CA TYR A 69 -3.38 6.62 -7.03
C TYR A 69 -3.61 5.12 -7.07
N VAL A 70 -3.75 4.48 -5.92
CA VAL A 70 -3.94 3.02 -5.85
C VAL A 70 -5.34 2.64 -6.32
N VAL A 71 -6.36 3.26 -5.75
CA VAL A 71 -7.77 2.90 -6.02
C VAL A 71 -8.11 3.09 -7.50
N ASP A 72 -7.77 4.23 -8.09
CA ASP A 72 -8.07 4.52 -9.48
C ASP A 72 -7.29 3.60 -10.43
N SER A 73 -6.03 3.31 -10.12
CA SER A 73 -5.22 2.42 -10.97
C SER A 73 -5.85 1.04 -11.12
N VAL A 74 -6.58 0.57 -10.11
CA VAL A 74 -7.26 -0.72 -10.15
C VAL A 74 -8.69 -0.59 -10.67
N LEU A 75 -9.50 0.29 -10.09
CA LEU A 75 -10.92 0.42 -10.47
C LEU A 75 -11.11 0.92 -11.89
N LYS A 76 -10.25 1.81 -12.36
CA LYS A 76 -10.28 2.29 -13.76
C LYS A 76 -9.51 1.36 -14.69
N LYS A 77 -9.01 0.25 -14.17
CA LYS A 77 -8.33 -0.81 -14.92
C LYS A 77 -7.03 -0.38 -15.61
N TRP A 78 -6.45 0.73 -15.18
CA TRP A 78 -5.19 1.23 -15.76
C TRP A 78 -4.04 0.24 -15.61
N VAL A 79 -3.92 -0.39 -14.44
CA VAL A 79 -2.83 -1.31 -14.14
C VAL A 79 -2.81 -2.52 -15.08
N PHE A 80 -3.96 -2.98 -15.53
CA PHE A 80 -4.05 -4.11 -16.45
C PHE A 80 -3.53 -3.74 -17.84
N GLY A 81 -3.78 -2.51 -18.27
CA GLY A 81 -3.19 -1.99 -19.50
C GLY A 81 -1.67 -1.82 -19.40
N TRP A 82 -1.20 -1.33 -18.25
CA TRP A 82 0.24 -1.20 -18.01
C TRP A 82 0.94 -2.55 -18.04
N GLU A 83 0.33 -3.58 -17.44
CA GLU A 83 0.86 -4.94 -17.44
C GLU A 83 1.04 -5.47 -18.85
N LYS A 84 0.04 -5.28 -19.72
CA LYS A 84 0.10 -5.72 -21.11
C LYS A 84 1.27 -5.09 -21.87
N LYS A 85 1.68 -3.88 -21.48
CA LYS A 85 2.80 -3.15 -22.09
C LYS A 85 4.11 -3.33 -21.31
N GLY A 86 4.17 -4.27 -20.37
CA GLY A 86 5.37 -4.55 -19.57
C GLY A 86 5.75 -3.41 -18.61
N PHE A 87 4.79 -2.57 -18.23
CA PHE A 87 4.99 -1.40 -17.35
C PHE A 87 5.96 -0.37 -17.90
N VAL A 88 6.19 -0.34 -19.21
CA VAL A 88 7.11 0.61 -19.84
C VAL A 88 6.64 2.04 -19.55
N GLY A 89 7.56 2.89 -19.05
CA GLY A 89 7.26 4.27 -18.71
C GLY A 89 6.38 4.48 -17.47
N LYS A 90 6.11 3.43 -16.71
CA LYS A 90 5.29 3.53 -15.50
C LYS A 90 6.14 3.43 -14.25
N LYS A 91 5.74 4.18 -13.22
CA LYS A 91 6.40 4.14 -11.91
C LYS A 91 5.95 2.92 -11.11
N ASN A 92 6.81 2.48 -10.20
CA ASN A 92 6.52 1.41 -9.25
C ASN A 92 6.20 0.06 -9.89
N PRO A 93 6.90 -0.32 -10.97
CA PRO A 93 6.59 -1.59 -11.66
C PRO A 93 6.79 -2.81 -10.78
N ASP A 94 7.79 -2.79 -9.87
CA ASP A 94 8.06 -3.86 -8.91
C ASP A 94 6.85 -4.11 -8.00
N LEU A 95 6.31 -3.05 -7.43
CA LEU A 95 5.16 -3.14 -6.52
C LEU A 95 3.88 -3.53 -7.26
N TRP A 96 3.65 -2.98 -8.46
CA TRP A 96 2.45 -3.35 -9.22
C TRP A 96 2.47 -4.81 -9.66
N LYS A 97 3.64 -5.35 -10.03
CA LYS A 97 3.78 -6.78 -10.33
C LYS A 97 3.46 -7.64 -9.10
N ARG A 98 4.00 -7.27 -7.96
CA ARG A 98 3.75 -7.95 -6.68
C ARG A 98 2.27 -7.87 -6.30
N PHE A 99 1.66 -6.70 -6.48
CA PHE A 99 0.23 -6.48 -6.26
C PHE A 99 -0.63 -7.45 -7.09
N LEU A 100 -0.36 -7.53 -8.38
CA LEU A 100 -1.17 -8.37 -9.28
C LEU A 100 -1.11 -9.85 -8.91
N ILE A 101 0.04 -10.32 -8.45
CA ILE A 101 0.18 -11.71 -7.98
C ILE A 101 -0.79 -11.99 -6.83
N VAL A 102 -0.80 -11.16 -5.80
CA VAL A 102 -1.66 -11.37 -4.62
C VAL A 102 -3.12 -11.00 -4.90
N TYR A 103 -3.35 -9.98 -5.71
CA TYR A 103 -4.69 -9.55 -6.10
C TYR A 103 -5.48 -10.69 -6.76
N ARG A 104 -4.83 -11.46 -7.63
CA ARG A 104 -5.45 -12.56 -8.37
C ARG A 104 -5.76 -13.79 -7.51
N LYS A 105 -5.27 -13.84 -6.29
CA LYS A 105 -5.54 -14.94 -5.34
C LYS A 105 -6.84 -14.77 -4.57
N HIS A 106 -7.44 -13.59 -4.62
CA HIS A 106 -8.62 -13.25 -3.83
C HIS A 106 -9.66 -12.53 -4.66
N GLN A 107 -10.86 -12.36 -4.08
CA GLN A 107 -11.94 -11.53 -4.64
C GLN A 107 -11.86 -10.16 -3.99
N VAL A 108 -11.21 -9.22 -4.65
CA VAL A 108 -10.85 -7.92 -4.06
C VAL A 108 -11.69 -6.80 -4.66
N ASP A 109 -12.35 -6.06 -3.78
CA ASP A 109 -13.02 -4.80 -4.12
C ASP A 109 -12.31 -3.64 -3.42
N PHE A 110 -12.46 -2.45 -3.98
CA PHE A 110 -11.88 -1.23 -3.43
C PHE A 110 -12.97 -0.20 -3.15
N LYS A 111 -12.78 0.55 -2.07
CA LYS A 111 -13.57 1.71 -1.75
C LYS A 111 -12.64 2.87 -1.43
N TRP A 112 -12.74 3.96 -2.20
CA TRP A 112 -12.04 5.19 -1.89
C TRP A 112 -12.78 5.96 -0.81
N ILE A 113 -12.05 6.51 0.16
CA ILE A 113 -12.58 7.45 1.14
C ILE A 113 -11.70 8.69 1.18
N LYS A 114 -12.26 9.81 1.59
CA LYS A 114 -11.49 11.04 1.78
C LYS A 114 -10.64 10.92 3.03
N GLY A 115 -9.34 11.21 2.91
CA GLY A 115 -8.42 11.21 4.05
C GLY A 115 -8.75 12.32 5.04
N HIS A 116 -8.41 12.09 6.32
CA HIS A 116 -8.62 13.04 7.44
C HIS A 116 -10.08 13.53 7.57
N ASN A 117 -11.03 12.61 7.35
CA ASN A 117 -12.45 12.91 7.39
C ASN A 117 -13.17 12.14 8.51
N ASN A 118 -12.59 12.12 9.71
CA ASN A 118 -13.14 11.48 10.90
C ASN A 118 -13.46 10.00 10.73
N HIS A 119 -12.69 9.27 9.92
CA HIS A 119 -12.82 7.85 9.73
C HIS A 119 -11.84 7.13 10.67
N PRO A 120 -12.31 6.47 11.75
CA PRO A 120 -11.40 5.95 12.79
C PRO A 120 -10.34 4.98 12.27
N GLN A 121 -10.71 4.05 11.41
CA GLN A 121 -9.76 3.07 10.88
C GLN A 121 -8.74 3.71 9.93
N ASN A 122 -9.17 4.68 9.13
CA ASN A 122 -8.25 5.42 8.26
C ASN A 122 -7.26 6.23 9.10
N GLU A 123 -7.74 6.91 10.14
CA GLU A 123 -6.88 7.65 11.07
C GLU A 123 -5.90 6.72 11.78
N ARG A 124 -6.33 5.52 12.16
CA ARG A 124 -5.45 4.54 12.80
C ARG A 124 -4.35 4.08 11.83
N CYS A 125 -4.67 3.85 10.56
CA CYS A 125 -3.68 3.50 9.55
C CYS A 125 -2.66 4.64 9.37
N ASP A 126 -3.11 5.89 9.37
CA ASP A 126 -2.21 7.05 9.30
C ASP A 126 -1.27 7.10 10.50
N GLU A 127 -1.81 6.92 11.72
CA GLU A 127 -0.98 6.87 12.94
C GLU A 127 0.10 5.78 12.84
N LEU A 128 -0.28 4.58 12.39
CA LEU A 128 0.66 3.47 12.22
C LEU A 128 1.74 3.80 11.20
N ALA A 129 1.38 4.39 10.07
CA ALA A 129 2.32 4.78 9.03
C ALA A 129 3.31 5.84 9.52
N VAL A 130 2.82 6.87 10.19
CA VAL A 130 3.66 7.94 10.75
C VAL A 130 4.58 7.41 11.84
N MET A 131 4.05 6.60 12.75
CA MET A 131 4.84 5.97 13.80
C MET A 131 5.97 5.11 13.20
N ALA A 132 5.64 4.29 12.21
CA ALA A 132 6.61 3.42 11.55
C ALA A 132 7.72 4.22 10.89
N SER A 133 7.39 5.34 10.23
CA SER A 133 8.38 6.19 9.56
C SER A 133 9.38 6.85 10.52
N GLY A 134 9.03 6.94 11.80
CA GLY A 134 9.87 7.57 12.83
C GLY A 134 10.66 6.57 13.69
N GLN A 135 10.62 5.29 13.39
CA GLN A 135 11.35 4.28 14.16
C GLN A 135 12.86 4.41 13.97
N LYS A 136 13.62 3.91 14.96
CA LYS A 136 15.11 3.96 14.92
C LYS A 136 15.65 3.07 13.80
N GLU A 137 15.08 1.89 13.64
CA GLU A 137 15.48 0.93 12.62
C GLU A 137 14.45 0.95 11.50
N LEU A 138 14.90 1.38 10.33
CA LEU A 138 14.05 1.47 9.14
C LEU A 138 14.54 0.49 8.10
N SER A 139 13.60 -0.10 7.39
CA SER A 139 13.89 -0.99 6.26
C SER A 139 14.42 -0.19 5.08
N VAL A 140 14.99 -0.91 4.12
CA VAL A 140 15.48 -0.34 2.87
C VAL A 140 14.48 -0.65 1.77
N ASP A 141 14.02 0.39 1.07
CA ASP A 141 13.25 0.21 -0.16
C ASP A 141 14.25 -0.02 -1.30
N VAL A 142 14.63 -1.28 -1.46
CA VAL A 142 15.76 -1.67 -2.31
C VAL A 142 15.56 -1.24 -3.76
N PHE A 143 14.42 -1.50 -4.34
CA PHE A 143 14.12 -1.13 -5.72
C PHE A 143 14.20 0.39 -5.89
N TYR A 144 13.54 1.13 -5.02
CA TYR A 144 13.48 2.59 -5.11
C TYR A 144 14.86 3.23 -4.99
N GLU A 145 15.66 2.80 -4.01
CA GLU A 145 17.00 3.37 -3.81
C GLU A 145 17.93 3.04 -4.97
N LYS A 146 17.82 1.84 -5.56
CA LYS A 146 18.59 1.48 -6.75
C LYS A 146 18.21 2.30 -7.98
N GLU A 147 16.92 2.56 -8.17
CA GLU A 147 16.45 3.39 -9.28
C GLU A 147 16.95 4.84 -9.15
N GLU A 148 17.02 5.37 -7.94
CA GLU A 148 17.60 6.68 -7.70
C GLU A 148 19.10 6.73 -8.00
N GLU A 149 19.84 5.69 -7.62
CA GLU A 149 21.28 5.59 -7.92
C GLU A 149 21.55 5.64 -9.42
N LYS A 150 20.68 5.07 -10.23
CA LYS A 150 20.81 5.10 -11.71
C LYS A 150 20.70 6.50 -12.31
N LEU A 151 20.13 7.45 -11.58
CA LEU A 151 20.00 8.83 -12.04
C LEU A 151 21.29 9.64 -11.84
N LEU A 152 22.23 9.11 -11.10
CA LEU A 152 23.54 9.72 -10.85
C LEU A 152 24.61 9.07 -11.71
#